data_7f09fc196ea637c46409d3634f83301c
#
_entry.id   7f09fc196ea637c46409d3634f83301c
#
_cell.length_a   1.000
_cell.length_b   1.000
_cell.length_c   1.000
_cell.angle_alpha   90.00
_cell.angle_beta   90.00
_cell.angle_gamma   90.00
#
_symmetry.space_group_name_H-M   'P 1'
#
loop_
_entity.id
_entity.type
_entity.pdbx_description
1 polymer ?
#
loop_
_entity_poly.entity_id
_entity_poly.type
_entity_poly.pdbx_seq_one_letter_code
_entity_poly.pdbx_strand_id
1 'polypeptide(L)'
;MWLWVALAGAILQIVALFGPDFYFAEGERKDAWFGIPHASDLVLLSAIVAIGAVALMAIGRNPLRGRGMGLVVGVIGLLATLQLLYRMLVPPFGGAIPANSDIIGAGCLYYCSPSEAAPADLLLGIWLAFLGCLAVTVGGFFYAYSRAAQQAPARPWVAQAQSGMSPWLGLAALGAVGQFVFGYTFFTFFTTPGDNGGEVYWSGWLPTPHTSSLVLLISVLIVGLVWTTARGRASLGPAALGVAVAVLGLVSTYRIFYRIVSSPFGSGGSEIGIAAYLSLISAILVIVAGLVHAFVQRGTAQAAASSRVT
;
A
#
# COMPACT_ATOMS: atom_id res chain seq x y z
N MET A 1 -5.41 23.97 10.35
CA MET A 1 -3.94 23.95 10.51
C MET A 1 -3.34 22.56 10.26
N TRP A 2 -3.72 21.52 10.99
CA TRP A 2 -3.07 20.17 10.89
C TRP A 2 -3.12 19.50 9.52
N LEU A 3 -4.19 19.68 8.74
CA LEU A 3 -4.26 19.17 7.37
C LEU A 3 -3.28 19.87 6.43
N TRP A 4 -2.98 21.11 6.65
CA TRP A 4 -1.95 21.81 5.89
C TRP A 4 -0.55 21.28 6.19
N VAL A 5 -0.32 20.84 7.45
CA VAL A 5 0.92 20.13 7.82
C VAL A 5 1.02 18.81 7.06
N ALA A 6 -0.07 18.03 7.00
CA ALA A 6 -0.10 16.79 6.24
C ALA A 6 0.09 17.04 4.73
N LEU A 7 -0.51 18.08 4.18
CA LEU A 7 -0.33 18.46 2.76
C LEU A 7 1.12 18.87 2.47
N ALA A 8 1.71 19.72 3.31
CA ALA A 8 3.11 20.11 3.16
C ALA A 8 4.04 18.90 3.24
N GLY A 9 3.78 17.98 4.18
CA GLY A 9 4.48 16.71 4.27
C GLY A 9 4.34 15.86 3.01
N ALA A 10 3.14 15.75 2.44
CA ALA A 10 2.90 15.01 1.21
C ALA A 10 3.62 15.62 -0.02
N ILE A 11 3.65 16.94 -0.12
CA ILE A 11 4.43 17.62 -1.16
C ILE A 11 5.91 17.34 -0.99
N LEU A 12 6.41 17.41 0.25
CA LEU A 12 7.81 17.11 0.56
C LEU A 12 8.18 15.66 0.21
N GLN A 13 7.29 14.69 0.44
CA GLN A 13 7.46 13.30 0.01
C GLN A 13 7.64 13.21 -1.51
N ILE A 14 6.78 13.88 -2.28
CA ILE A 14 6.87 13.87 -3.76
C ILE A 14 8.20 14.50 -4.21
N VAL A 15 8.56 15.66 -3.67
CA VAL A 15 9.82 16.32 -4.01
C VAL A 15 11.01 15.42 -3.69
N ALA A 16 10.99 14.73 -2.55
CA ALA A 16 12.05 13.82 -2.17
C ALA A 16 12.16 12.60 -3.09
N LEU A 17 11.02 12.02 -3.51
CA LEU A 17 11.01 10.81 -4.37
C LEU A 17 11.52 11.06 -5.79
N PHE A 18 11.38 12.27 -6.30
CA PHE A 18 11.69 12.61 -7.69
C PHE A 18 12.81 13.65 -7.84
N GLY A 19 13.37 14.11 -6.74
CA GLY A 19 14.41 15.13 -6.71
C GLY A 19 15.78 14.60 -6.27
N PRO A 20 16.15 14.78 -5.00
CA PRO A 20 17.50 14.45 -4.54
C PRO A 20 17.70 12.95 -4.32
N ASP A 21 18.95 12.52 -4.47
CA ASP A 21 19.36 11.14 -4.23
C ASP A 21 19.16 10.73 -2.77
N PHE A 22 18.89 9.43 -2.55
CA PHE A 22 18.65 8.83 -1.25
C PHE A 22 19.88 8.25 -0.61
N TYR A 23 20.76 7.64 -1.41
CA TYR A 23 21.93 6.95 -0.93
C TYR A 23 23.15 7.27 -1.79
N PHE A 24 24.33 7.20 -1.16
CA PHE A 24 25.58 7.02 -1.85
C PHE A 24 26.11 5.63 -1.47
N ALA A 25 26.20 4.75 -2.45
CA ALA A 25 26.63 3.36 -2.26
C ALA A 25 27.36 2.87 -3.50
N GLU A 26 28.37 2.03 -3.31
CA GLU A 26 29.15 1.45 -4.41
C GLU A 26 29.80 2.51 -5.34
N GLY A 27 30.14 3.66 -4.79
CA GLY A 27 30.73 4.76 -5.56
C GLY A 27 29.74 5.59 -6.37
N GLU A 28 28.44 5.32 -6.29
CA GLU A 28 27.40 5.99 -7.05
C GLU A 28 26.28 6.54 -6.16
N ARG A 29 25.62 7.58 -6.66
CA ARG A 29 24.39 8.09 -6.07
C ARG A 29 23.21 7.28 -6.55
N LYS A 30 22.36 6.87 -5.63
CA LYS A 30 21.16 6.06 -5.88
C LYS A 30 19.92 6.86 -5.49
N ASP A 31 18.96 6.93 -6.40
CA ASP A 31 17.67 7.57 -6.16
C ASP A 31 16.75 6.73 -5.26
N ALA A 32 15.58 7.26 -4.96
CA ALA A 32 14.55 6.61 -4.14
C ALA A 32 14.06 5.26 -4.72
N TRP A 33 14.12 5.11 -6.03
CA TRP A 33 13.51 3.96 -6.72
C TRP A 33 14.48 2.81 -6.91
N PHE A 34 15.76 3.12 -7.04
CA PHE A 34 16.78 2.11 -7.35
C PHE A 34 16.98 1.11 -6.21
N GLY A 35 17.17 1.60 -4.98
CA GLY A 35 17.50 0.72 -3.85
C GLY A 35 16.32 0.27 -3.01
N ILE A 36 15.26 1.09 -2.94
CA ILE A 36 14.14 0.88 -2.04
C ILE A 36 12.77 1.11 -2.68
N PRO A 37 12.49 0.54 -3.88
CA PRO A 37 11.24 0.81 -4.59
C PRO A 37 10.00 0.56 -3.73
N HIS A 38 10.07 -0.40 -2.79
CA HIS A 38 8.96 -0.73 -1.90
C HIS A 38 8.66 0.35 -0.88
N ALA A 39 9.70 0.98 -0.32
CA ALA A 39 9.51 2.11 0.59
C ALA A 39 9.01 3.32 -0.19
N SER A 40 9.56 3.57 -1.37
CA SER A 40 9.17 4.68 -2.24
C SER A 40 7.71 4.61 -2.67
N ASP A 41 7.20 3.42 -3.02
CA ASP A 41 5.79 3.23 -3.34
C ASP A 41 4.87 3.54 -2.14
N LEU A 42 5.26 3.13 -0.94
CA LEU A 42 4.46 3.42 0.26
C LEU A 42 4.51 4.91 0.62
N VAL A 43 5.65 5.56 0.42
CA VAL A 43 5.80 7.01 0.58
C VAL A 43 4.93 7.74 -0.44
N LEU A 44 4.94 7.32 -1.72
CA LEU A 44 4.10 7.89 -2.77
C LEU A 44 2.60 7.68 -2.46
N LEU A 45 2.22 6.48 -2.05
CA LEU A 45 0.83 6.19 -1.64
C LEU A 45 0.39 7.08 -0.48
N SER A 46 1.26 7.26 0.51
CA SER A 46 1.01 8.17 1.64
C SER A 46 0.78 9.61 1.16
N ALA A 47 1.60 10.10 0.23
CA ALA A 47 1.44 11.42 -0.36
C ALA A 47 0.11 11.58 -1.12
N ILE A 48 -0.23 10.61 -1.97
CA ILE A 48 -1.48 10.61 -2.75
C ILE A 48 -2.70 10.62 -1.82
N VAL A 49 -2.69 9.77 -0.79
CA VAL A 49 -3.80 9.70 0.20
C VAL A 49 -3.94 11.02 0.95
N ALA A 50 -2.83 11.62 1.40
CA ALA A 50 -2.86 12.89 2.13
C ALA A 50 -3.37 14.04 1.24
N ILE A 51 -2.87 14.17 0.01
CA ILE A 51 -3.34 15.18 -0.96
C ILE A 51 -4.81 14.96 -1.28
N GLY A 52 -5.22 13.72 -1.57
CA GLY A 52 -6.61 13.38 -1.87
C GLY A 52 -7.55 13.70 -0.71
N ALA A 53 -7.13 13.40 0.53
CA ALA A 53 -7.88 13.72 1.73
C ALA A 53 -8.09 15.24 1.88
N VAL A 54 -7.02 16.02 1.73
CA VAL A 54 -7.09 17.49 1.81
C VAL A 54 -7.97 18.08 0.70
N ALA A 55 -7.81 17.59 -0.55
CA ALA A 55 -8.61 18.03 -1.69
C ALA A 55 -10.10 17.72 -1.46
N LEU A 56 -10.45 16.51 -1.03
CA LEU A 56 -11.85 16.13 -0.74
C LEU A 56 -12.46 17.01 0.34
N MET A 57 -11.69 17.35 1.37
CA MET A 57 -12.18 18.23 2.43
C MET A 57 -12.30 19.70 1.97
N ALA A 58 -11.38 20.17 1.13
CA ALA A 58 -11.43 21.53 0.57
C ALA A 58 -12.70 21.76 -0.28
N ILE A 59 -13.15 20.74 -1.01
CA ILE A 59 -14.39 20.79 -1.79
C ILE A 59 -15.64 20.42 -0.95
N GLY A 60 -15.51 20.34 0.36
CA GLY A 60 -16.62 20.04 1.28
C GLY A 60 -17.11 18.60 1.21
N ARG A 61 -16.36 17.68 0.62
CA ARG A 61 -16.67 16.25 0.52
C ARG A 61 -15.81 15.46 1.51
N ASN A 62 -16.30 15.27 2.72
CA ASN A 62 -15.64 14.39 3.68
C ASN A 62 -16.29 12.99 3.64
N PRO A 63 -15.65 11.98 3.01
CA PRO A 63 -16.23 10.65 2.91
C PRO A 63 -16.18 9.86 4.23
N LEU A 64 -15.35 10.28 5.18
CA LEU A 64 -15.20 9.64 6.47
C LEU A 64 -15.77 10.53 7.58
N ARG A 65 -16.63 9.95 8.40
CA ARG A 65 -17.26 10.67 9.51
C ARG A 65 -16.24 11.04 10.60
N GLY A 66 -16.37 12.22 11.15
CA GLY A 66 -15.62 12.67 12.33
C GLY A 66 -14.11 12.53 12.13
N ARG A 67 -13.47 11.73 12.98
CA ARG A 67 -12.01 11.56 13.02
C ARG A 67 -11.44 10.69 11.91
N GLY A 68 -12.29 9.99 11.13
CA GLY A 68 -11.87 8.92 10.23
C GLY A 68 -10.86 9.36 9.18
N MET A 69 -11.04 10.52 8.55
CA MET A 69 -10.11 11.03 7.54
C MET A 69 -8.70 11.28 8.12
N GLY A 70 -8.64 11.89 9.30
CA GLY A 70 -7.36 12.12 9.97
C GLY A 70 -6.67 10.82 10.37
N LEU A 71 -7.44 9.81 10.82
CA LEU A 71 -6.90 8.50 11.15
C LEU A 71 -6.32 7.80 9.91
N VAL A 72 -7.02 7.83 8.77
CA VAL A 72 -6.51 7.24 7.52
C VAL A 72 -5.21 7.91 7.11
N VAL A 73 -5.16 9.23 7.09
CA VAL A 73 -3.94 9.99 6.75
C VAL A 73 -2.81 9.69 7.75
N GLY A 74 -3.13 9.69 9.06
CA GLY A 74 -2.13 9.43 10.11
C GLY A 74 -1.56 8.01 10.05
N VAL A 75 -2.41 7.00 9.83
CA VAL A 75 -1.98 5.59 9.77
C VAL A 75 -1.13 5.32 8.54
N ILE A 76 -1.54 5.78 7.35
CA ILE A 76 -0.73 5.57 6.14
C ILE A 76 0.61 6.31 6.23
N GLY A 77 0.61 7.53 6.78
CA GLY A 77 1.83 8.27 7.06
C GLY A 77 2.74 7.53 8.03
N LEU A 78 2.18 6.95 9.11
CA LEU A 78 2.94 6.16 10.08
C LEU A 78 3.58 4.92 9.45
N LEU A 79 2.84 4.19 8.62
CA LEU A 79 3.38 3.03 7.92
C LEU A 79 4.54 3.42 6.99
N ALA A 80 4.39 4.53 6.25
CA ALA A 80 5.46 5.06 5.41
C ALA A 80 6.67 5.52 6.25
N THR A 81 6.43 6.17 7.40
CA THR A 81 7.48 6.60 8.34
C THR A 81 8.27 5.40 8.87
N LEU A 82 7.58 4.36 9.34
CA LEU A 82 8.22 3.16 9.88
C LEU A 82 9.01 2.40 8.80
N GLN A 83 8.44 2.28 7.60
CA GLN A 83 9.12 1.62 6.50
C GLN A 83 10.39 2.38 6.08
N LEU A 84 10.33 3.70 6.03
CA LEU A 84 11.48 4.51 5.67
C LEU A 84 12.54 4.51 6.77
N LEU A 85 12.11 4.61 8.05
CA LEU A 85 13.01 4.47 9.20
C LEU A 85 13.75 3.13 9.18
N TYR A 86 13.05 2.04 8.89
CA TYR A 86 13.68 0.73 8.72
C TYR A 86 14.77 0.77 7.64
N ARG A 87 14.50 1.43 6.50
CA ARG A 87 15.48 1.56 5.41
C ARG A 87 16.63 2.51 5.71
N MET A 88 16.45 3.46 6.60
CA MET A 88 17.55 4.30 7.11
C MET A 88 18.45 3.51 8.07
N LEU A 89 17.87 2.65 8.90
CA LEU A 89 18.62 1.81 9.85
C LEU A 89 19.27 0.60 9.18
N VAL A 90 18.62 0.06 8.13
CA VAL A 90 19.05 -1.11 7.37
C VAL A 90 19.06 -0.74 5.89
N PRO A 91 20.10 -0.05 5.41
CA PRO A 91 20.24 0.29 4.00
C PRO A 91 20.29 -0.97 3.12
N PRO A 92 19.74 -0.91 1.89
CA PRO A 92 19.71 -2.08 1.01
C PRO A 92 21.07 -2.42 0.37
N PHE A 93 22.05 -1.52 0.50
CA PHE A 93 23.36 -1.65 -0.09
C PHE A 93 24.38 -2.00 0.99
N GLY A 94 24.79 -3.22 1.04
CA GLY A 94 25.89 -3.70 1.81
C GLY A 94 26.00 -3.27 3.27
N GLY A 95 26.50 -4.15 4.06
CA GLY A 95 27.06 -3.80 5.34
C GLY A 95 26.20 -4.13 6.55
N ALA A 96 26.91 -4.48 7.57
CA ALA A 96 26.59 -4.47 9.00
C ALA A 96 25.55 -5.46 9.53
N ILE A 97 24.94 -6.31 8.70
CA ILE A 97 24.25 -7.47 9.26
C ILE A 97 25.17 -8.67 9.04
N PRO A 98 25.76 -9.24 10.12
CA PRO A 98 26.61 -10.41 9.98
C PRO A 98 25.83 -11.51 9.27
N ALA A 99 26.49 -12.20 8.35
CA ALA A 99 25.94 -13.29 7.54
C ALA A 99 25.33 -14.45 8.39
N ASN A 100 25.49 -14.41 9.69
CA ASN A 100 25.06 -15.41 10.65
C ASN A 100 23.84 -14.99 11.49
N SER A 101 23.16 -13.90 11.16
CA SER A 101 21.94 -13.59 11.90
C SER A 101 20.77 -14.38 11.30
N ASP A 102 20.42 -15.48 11.96
CA ASP A 102 19.22 -16.31 11.66
C ASP A 102 17.89 -15.52 11.68
N ILE A 103 17.95 -14.26 12.10
CA ILE A 103 16.80 -13.35 12.23
C ILE A 103 16.43 -12.66 10.89
N ILE A 104 17.35 -12.61 9.94
CA ILE A 104 17.14 -11.95 8.67
C ILE A 104 17.03 -13.04 7.61
N GLY A 105 15.84 -13.59 7.52
CA GLY A 105 15.52 -14.59 6.51
C GLY A 105 15.98 -14.18 5.10
N ALA A 106 16.03 -15.10 4.21
CA ALA A 106 16.57 -15.12 2.85
C ALA A 106 16.58 -13.79 2.03
N GLY A 107 15.90 -12.72 2.50
CA GLY A 107 15.96 -11.39 1.90
C GLY A 107 17.36 -10.75 1.96
N CYS A 108 18.20 -11.12 2.93
CA CYS A 108 19.59 -10.65 3.01
C CYS A 108 20.54 -11.43 2.09
N LEU A 109 20.21 -12.66 1.72
CA LEU A 109 21.05 -13.49 0.86
C LEU A 109 21.31 -12.86 -0.53
N TYR A 110 20.44 -11.96 -0.97
CA TYR A 110 20.55 -11.33 -2.28
C TYR A 110 21.24 -9.96 -2.31
N TYR A 111 21.27 -9.25 -1.16
CA TYR A 111 21.84 -7.92 -1.07
C TYR A 111 23.02 -7.81 -0.10
N CYS A 112 23.33 -8.89 0.57
CA CYS A 112 24.44 -8.94 1.51
C CYS A 112 25.48 -9.95 1.00
N SER A 113 26.24 -9.57 -0.01
CA SER A 113 27.52 -10.23 -0.24
C SER A 113 28.41 -9.93 0.96
N PRO A 114 28.94 -10.92 1.67
CA PRO A 114 29.69 -10.72 2.91
C PRO A 114 31.05 -10.03 2.71
N SER A 115 31.47 -9.86 1.50
CA SER A 115 32.77 -9.30 1.16
C SER A 115 32.64 -7.88 0.68
N GLU A 116 33.00 -6.93 1.52
CA GLU A 116 33.42 -5.56 1.14
C GLU A 116 32.35 -4.53 0.80
N ALA A 117 31.12 -4.68 1.21
CA ALA A 117 30.16 -3.62 0.98
C ALA A 117 30.48 -2.40 1.86
N ALA A 118 30.92 -1.35 1.25
CA ALA A 118 31.07 -0.06 1.90
C ALA A 118 29.73 0.39 2.48
N PRO A 119 29.69 0.96 3.70
CA PRO A 119 28.46 1.44 4.28
C PRO A 119 27.80 2.46 3.34
N ALA A 120 26.49 2.36 3.16
CA ALA A 120 25.77 3.34 2.38
C ALA A 120 25.57 4.62 3.18
N ASP A 121 25.95 5.76 2.63
CA ASP A 121 25.70 7.06 3.22
C ASP A 121 24.26 7.50 2.90
N LEU A 122 23.58 7.99 3.92
CA LEU A 122 22.23 8.54 3.77
C LEU A 122 22.30 9.97 3.22
N LEU A 123 21.72 10.21 2.05
CA LEU A 123 21.70 11.50 1.40
C LEU A 123 20.43 12.32 1.74
N LEU A 124 20.40 13.56 1.26
CA LEU A 124 19.33 14.51 1.56
C LEU A 124 17.91 13.97 1.22
N GLY A 125 17.77 13.21 0.13
CA GLY A 125 16.48 12.70 -0.33
C GLY A 125 15.75 11.87 0.70
N ILE A 126 16.44 10.91 1.35
CA ILE A 126 15.82 10.04 2.33
C ILE A 126 15.38 10.80 3.59
N TRP A 127 16.16 11.81 4.01
CA TRP A 127 15.80 12.67 5.15
C TRP A 127 14.58 13.52 4.87
N LEU A 128 14.48 14.11 3.67
CA LEU A 128 13.31 14.87 3.25
C LEU A 128 12.06 13.98 3.16
N ALA A 129 12.21 12.78 2.59
CA ALA A 129 11.11 11.80 2.54
C ALA A 129 10.64 11.42 3.95
N PHE A 130 11.59 11.14 4.86
CA PHE A 130 11.27 10.79 6.25
C PHE A 130 10.55 11.93 6.99
N LEU A 131 11.03 13.15 6.87
CA LEU A 131 10.38 14.34 7.46
C LEU A 131 8.99 14.56 6.85
N GLY A 132 8.83 14.32 5.54
CA GLY A 132 7.55 14.36 4.87
C GLY A 132 6.57 13.33 5.42
N CYS A 133 7.00 12.08 5.59
CA CYS A 133 6.19 11.00 6.18
C CYS A 133 5.79 11.33 7.63
N LEU A 134 6.73 11.84 8.42
CA LEU A 134 6.47 12.24 9.80
C LEU A 134 5.44 13.39 9.86
N ALA A 135 5.54 14.39 8.97
CA ALA A 135 4.59 15.49 8.89
C ALA A 135 3.18 15.00 8.48
N VAL A 136 3.06 14.04 7.55
CA VAL A 136 1.77 13.40 7.21
C VAL A 136 1.19 12.66 8.41
N THR A 137 2.02 11.90 9.12
CA THR A 137 1.64 11.15 10.34
C THR A 137 1.09 12.09 11.42
N VAL A 138 1.89 13.07 11.79
CA VAL A 138 1.56 14.05 12.82
C VAL A 138 0.33 14.87 12.42
N GLY A 139 0.32 15.41 11.21
CA GLY A 139 -0.80 16.19 10.68
C GLY A 139 -2.11 15.39 10.65
N GLY A 140 -2.07 14.12 10.23
CA GLY A 140 -3.22 13.23 10.23
C GLY A 140 -3.77 12.95 11.63
N PHE A 141 -2.93 12.51 12.55
CA PHE A 141 -3.37 12.20 13.91
C PHE A 141 -3.84 13.44 14.68
N PHE A 142 -3.09 14.54 14.65
CA PHE A 142 -3.52 15.77 15.33
C PHE A 142 -4.81 16.33 14.72
N TYR A 143 -5.02 16.20 13.40
CA TYR A 143 -6.32 16.52 12.82
C TYR A 143 -7.43 15.62 13.38
N ALA A 144 -7.21 14.29 13.44
CA ALA A 144 -8.21 13.34 13.94
C ALA A 144 -8.68 13.67 15.36
N TYR A 145 -7.79 14.20 16.22
CA TYR A 145 -8.10 14.56 17.61
C TYR A 145 -8.45 16.03 17.79
N SER A 146 -8.42 16.84 16.70
CA SER A 146 -8.80 18.25 16.78
C SER A 146 -10.31 18.46 16.94
N ARG A 147 -10.69 19.59 17.53
CA ARG A 147 -12.10 20.02 17.60
C ARG A 147 -12.74 20.17 16.22
N ALA A 148 -11.98 20.61 15.22
CA ALA A 148 -12.44 20.76 13.84
C ALA A 148 -12.91 19.43 13.23
N ALA A 149 -12.21 18.31 13.51
CA ALA A 149 -12.64 16.98 13.05
C ALA A 149 -13.91 16.50 13.76
N GLN A 150 -14.10 16.89 15.03
CA GLN A 150 -15.29 16.52 15.79
C GLN A 150 -16.53 17.29 15.35
N GLN A 151 -16.35 18.53 14.91
CA GLN A 151 -17.42 19.43 14.47
C GLN A 151 -17.67 19.39 12.96
N ALA A 152 -16.78 18.78 12.18
CA ALA A 152 -16.96 18.65 10.74
C ALA A 152 -18.28 17.92 10.47
N PRO A 153 -19.29 18.60 9.89
CA PRO A 153 -20.55 17.96 9.60
C PRO A 153 -20.27 16.81 8.66
N ALA A 154 -20.59 15.61 9.09
CA ALA A 154 -20.70 14.49 8.19
C ALA A 154 -21.88 14.85 7.25
N ARG A 155 -21.62 15.49 6.13
CA ARG A 155 -22.62 15.52 5.08
C ARG A 155 -22.83 14.05 4.70
N PRO A 156 -24.04 13.52 4.97
CA PRO A 156 -24.33 12.18 4.54
C PRO A 156 -24.18 12.19 3.02
N TRP A 157 -23.20 11.50 2.52
CA TRP A 157 -23.20 11.06 1.16
C TRP A 157 -24.43 10.18 1.05
N VAL A 158 -25.52 10.77 0.55
CA VAL A 158 -26.81 10.15 0.34
C VAL A 158 -27.11 9.09 1.42
N ALA A 159 -27.87 9.52 2.40
CA ALA A 159 -28.41 8.62 3.37
C ALA A 159 -28.97 7.38 2.68
N GLN A 160 -28.61 6.23 3.27
CA GLN A 160 -29.47 5.07 3.23
C GLN A 160 -29.83 4.47 1.86
N ALA A 161 -28.84 4.06 1.08
CA ALA A 161 -29.03 2.75 0.52
C ALA A 161 -28.71 1.77 1.68
N GLN A 162 -29.72 1.09 2.22
CA GLN A 162 -29.54 -0.11 3.04
C GLN A 162 -28.79 -1.11 2.15
N SER A 163 -27.49 -1.03 2.14
CA SER A 163 -26.69 -1.96 1.38
C SER A 163 -26.56 -3.21 2.21
N GLY A 164 -27.44 -4.12 1.97
CA GLY A 164 -27.10 -5.52 2.18
C GLY A 164 -25.75 -5.76 1.52
N MET A 165 -24.98 -6.69 2.03
CA MET A 165 -23.69 -7.08 1.48
C MET A 165 -23.86 -7.38 -0.02
N SER A 166 -23.31 -6.52 -0.87
CA SER A 166 -23.33 -6.74 -2.32
C SER A 166 -22.49 -7.95 -2.66
N PRO A 167 -22.93 -8.84 -3.57
CA PRO A 167 -22.13 -9.98 -4.01
C PRO A 167 -20.75 -9.56 -4.56
N TRP A 168 -20.65 -8.37 -5.14
CA TRP A 168 -19.38 -7.81 -5.62
C TRP A 168 -18.40 -7.53 -4.49
N LEU A 169 -18.84 -7.05 -3.33
CA LEU A 169 -17.96 -6.88 -2.16
C LEU A 169 -17.51 -8.23 -1.60
N GLY A 170 -18.38 -9.25 -1.63
CA GLY A 170 -17.99 -10.61 -1.29
C GLY A 170 -16.90 -11.14 -2.21
N LEU A 171 -17.06 -10.92 -3.51
CA LEU A 171 -16.08 -11.30 -4.53
C LEU A 171 -14.75 -10.55 -4.34
N ALA A 172 -14.80 -9.26 -3.99
CA ALA A 172 -13.61 -8.48 -3.66
C ALA A 172 -12.88 -9.03 -2.42
N ALA A 173 -13.61 -9.43 -1.39
CA ALA A 173 -13.02 -10.06 -0.21
C ALA A 173 -12.37 -11.41 -0.53
N LEU A 174 -13.01 -12.24 -1.36
CA LEU A 174 -12.43 -13.50 -1.86
C LEU A 174 -11.16 -13.26 -2.67
N GLY A 175 -11.17 -12.28 -3.56
CA GLY A 175 -9.98 -11.85 -4.31
C GLY A 175 -8.86 -11.37 -3.38
N ALA A 176 -9.20 -10.59 -2.36
CA ALA A 176 -8.22 -10.11 -1.37
C ALA A 176 -7.57 -11.24 -0.58
N VAL A 177 -8.33 -12.25 -0.19
CA VAL A 177 -7.78 -13.46 0.45
C VAL A 177 -6.96 -14.26 -0.56
N GLY A 178 -7.48 -14.47 -1.77
CA GLY A 178 -6.81 -15.23 -2.82
C GLY A 178 -5.45 -14.68 -3.20
N GLN A 179 -5.33 -13.35 -3.40
CA GLN A 179 -4.04 -12.73 -3.77
C GLN A 179 -2.95 -13.00 -2.71
N PHE A 180 -3.32 -13.00 -1.43
CA PHE A 180 -2.38 -13.29 -0.36
C PHE A 180 -2.08 -14.80 -0.25
N VAL A 181 -3.11 -15.63 -0.22
CA VAL A 181 -2.96 -17.08 -0.05
C VAL A 181 -2.14 -17.69 -1.20
N PHE A 182 -2.49 -17.40 -2.45
CA PHE A 182 -1.77 -17.97 -3.58
C PHE A 182 -0.34 -17.43 -3.70
N GLY A 183 -0.14 -16.12 -3.47
CA GLY A 183 1.15 -15.50 -3.70
C GLY A 183 2.14 -15.71 -2.55
N TYR A 184 1.67 -15.77 -1.29
CA TYR A 184 2.54 -15.52 -0.16
C TYR A 184 2.46 -16.53 0.97
N THR A 185 1.77 -17.67 0.78
CA THR A 185 1.71 -18.69 1.83
C THR A 185 2.45 -19.97 1.41
N PHE A 186 1.71 -21.00 1.07
CA PHE A 186 2.25 -22.35 0.85
C PHE A 186 2.53 -22.68 -0.62
N PHE A 187 2.13 -21.80 -1.54
CA PHE A 187 2.25 -22.07 -2.98
C PHE A 187 3.55 -21.52 -3.55
N THR A 188 4.10 -22.20 -4.53
CA THR A 188 5.33 -21.80 -5.23
C THR A 188 5.10 -20.57 -6.08
N PHE A 189 5.74 -19.48 -5.70
CA PHE A 189 5.72 -18.22 -6.46
C PHE A 189 6.90 -18.13 -7.44
N PHE A 190 8.08 -18.61 -7.01
CA PHE A 190 9.29 -18.70 -7.83
C PHE A 190 9.93 -20.08 -7.71
N THR A 191 10.57 -20.50 -8.77
CA THR A 191 11.46 -21.69 -8.80
C THR A 191 12.84 -21.23 -9.25
N THR A 192 13.89 -21.65 -8.54
CA THR A 192 15.27 -21.33 -8.90
C THR A 192 16.08 -22.63 -9.01
N PRO A 193 17.15 -22.66 -9.84
CA PRO A 193 18.12 -23.75 -9.80
C PRO A 193 18.78 -23.83 -8.41
N GLY A 194 18.90 -25.00 -7.87
CA GLY A 194 19.66 -25.27 -6.64
C GLY A 194 21.10 -25.67 -6.94
N ASP A 195 21.98 -25.55 -5.96
CA ASP A 195 23.41 -25.83 -6.06
C ASP A 195 23.74 -27.27 -6.48
N ASN A 196 22.81 -28.18 -6.22
CA ASN A 196 22.97 -29.62 -6.54
C ASN A 196 22.28 -30.04 -7.85
N GLY A 197 21.92 -29.09 -8.72
CA GLY A 197 21.20 -29.34 -9.96
C GLY A 197 19.72 -29.66 -9.78
N GLY A 198 19.19 -29.54 -8.57
CA GLY A 198 17.77 -29.61 -8.28
C GLY A 198 17.07 -28.26 -8.39
N GLU A 199 15.77 -28.24 -8.12
CA GLU A 199 14.95 -27.00 -8.09
C GLU A 199 14.67 -26.60 -6.64
N VAL A 200 14.75 -25.30 -6.38
CA VAL A 200 14.35 -24.69 -5.09
C VAL A 200 13.06 -23.91 -5.28
N TYR A 201 12.05 -24.23 -4.48
CA TYR A 201 10.72 -23.66 -4.56
C TYR A 201 10.55 -22.57 -3.50
N TRP A 202 10.18 -21.36 -3.90
CA TRP A 202 10.00 -20.21 -3.05
C TRP A 202 8.55 -19.76 -3.01
N SER A 203 7.99 -19.54 -1.83
CA SER A 203 6.78 -18.72 -1.72
C SER A 203 7.15 -17.25 -1.96
N GLY A 204 6.20 -16.42 -2.32
CA GLY A 204 6.46 -14.97 -2.47
C GLY A 204 6.86 -14.27 -1.16
N TRP A 205 6.67 -14.92 -0.01
CA TRP A 205 6.99 -14.33 1.29
C TRP A 205 8.49 -14.18 1.52
N LEU A 206 9.25 -15.25 1.33
CA LEU A 206 10.67 -15.26 1.67
C LEU A 206 11.51 -14.33 0.79
N PRO A 207 11.45 -14.40 -0.55
CA PRO A 207 12.27 -13.55 -1.40
C PRO A 207 11.75 -12.11 -1.51
N THR A 208 10.48 -11.85 -1.15
CA THR A 208 9.89 -10.52 -1.27
C THR A 208 9.06 -10.10 -0.03
N PRO A 209 9.64 -10.08 1.18
CA PRO A 209 8.87 -9.87 2.41
C PRO A 209 8.15 -8.52 2.46
N HIS A 210 8.69 -7.48 1.82
CA HIS A 210 8.06 -6.17 1.79
C HIS A 210 6.81 -6.14 0.89
N THR A 211 6.86 -6.83 -0.26
CA THR A 211 5.69 -6.97 -1.13
C THR A 211 4.61 -7.78 -0.44
N SER A 212 5.00 -8.89 0.18
CA SER A 212 4.09 -9.76 0.93
C SER A 212 3.38 -9.03 2.06
N SER A 213 4.12 -8.24 2.85
CA SER A 213 3.57 -7.44 3.93
C SER A 213 2.57 -6.39 3.44
N LEU A 214 2.85 -5.74 2.31
CA LEU A 214 1.93 -4.77 1.72
C LEU A 214 0.67 -5.45 1.18
N VAL A 215 0.80 -6.57 0.46
CA VAL A 215 -0.35 -7.34 -0.05
C VAL A 215 -1.18 -7.89 1.10
N LEU A 216 -0.56 -8.37 2.19
CA LEU A 216 -1.27 -8.78 3.41
C LEU A 216 -2.06 -7.61 4.02
N LEU A 217 -1.41 -6.48 4.22
CA LEU A 217 -2.06 -5.29 4.77
C LEU A 217 -3.26 -4.86 3.93
N ILE A 218 -3.10 -4.80 2.61
CA ILE A 218 -4.18 -4.46 1.68
C ILE A 218 -5.31 -5.50 1.78
N SER A 219 -4.99 -6.78 1.84
CA SER A 219 -5.97 -7.85 1.97
C SER A 219 -6.78 -7.71 3.27
N VAL A 220 -6.11 -7.46 4.39
CA VAL A 220 -6.75 -7.21 5.69
C VAL A 220 -7.64 -5.97 5.65
N LEU A 221 -7.18 -4.88 5.03
CA LEU A 221 -7.97 -3.66 4.88
C LEU A 221 -9.24 -3.88 4.05
N ILE A 222 -9.14 -4.59 2.92
CA ILE A 222 -10.29 -4.89 2.07
C ILE A 222 -11.29 -5.77 2.82
N VAL A 223 -10.83 -6.85 3.44
CA VAL A 223 -11.68 -7.75 4.24
C VAL A 223 -12.33 -6.98 5.40
N GLY A 224 -11.59 -6.12 6.09
CA GLY A 224 -12.10 -5.26 7.16
C GLY A 224 -13.18 -4.28 6.68
N LEU A 225 -12.97 -3.63 5.52
CA LEU A 225 -13.96 -2.74 4.91
C LEU A 225 -15.25 -3.50 4.53
N VAL A 226 -15.12 -4.67 3.91
CA VAL A 226 -16.26 -5.52 3.55
C VAL A 226 -17.01 -6.01 4.80
N TRP A 227 -16.26 -6.45 5.82
CA TRP A 227 -16.85 -6.91 7.09
C TRP A 227 -17.61 -5.82 7.85
N THR A 228 -17.04 -4.62 7.96
CA THR A 228 -17.70 -3.48 8.60
C THR A 228 -18.95 -3.06 7.84
N THR A 229 -18.93 -3.17 6.52
CA THR A 229 -20.08 -2.91 5.66
C THR A 229 -21.18 -3.96 5.87
N ALA A 230 -20.81 -5.25 5.91
CA ALA A 230 -21.75 -6.34 6.16
C ALA A 230 -22.46 -6.21 7.52
N ARG A 231 -21.79 -5.61 8.51
CA ARG A 231 -22.37 -5.30 9.83
C ARG A 231 -23.14 -3.98 9.90
N GLY A 232 -23.37 -3.31 8.78
CA GLY A 232 -24.05 -2.01 8.76
C GLY A 232 -23.25 -0.87 9.38
N ARG A 233 -21.93 -1.05 9.60
CA ARG A 233 -21.01 -0.07 10.21
C ARG A 233 -20.10 0.59 9.17
N ALA A 234 -20.52 0.61 7.90
CA ALA A 234 -19.74 1.22 6.83
C ALA A 234 -19.50 2.70 7.12
N SER A 235 -18.22 3.11 7.08
CA SER A 235 -17.80 4.50 7.21
C SER A 235 -17.79 5.25 5.88
N LEU A 236 -17.79 4.50 4.77
CA LEU A 236 -17.79 5.00 3.40
C LEU A 236 -19.20 4.80 2.77
N GLY A 237 -19.60 5.75 1.93
CA GLY A 237 -20.75 5.53 1.07
C GLY A 237 -20.46 4.41 0.05
N PRO A 238 -21.51 3.70 -0.44
CA PRO A 238 -21.31 2.49 -1.25
C PRO A 238 -20.42 2.67 -2.48
N ALA A 239 -20.61 3.75 -3.24
CA ALA A 239 -19.77 4.04 -4.41
C ALA A 239 -18.31 4.37 -4.01
N ALA A 240 -18.11 5.10 -2.91
CA ALA A 240 -16.78 5.42 -2.41
C ALA A 240 -16.05 4.18 -1.87
N LEU A 241 -16.79 3.26 -1.24
CA LEU A 241 -16.27 1.97 -0.81
C LEU A 241 -15.76 1.15 -2.00
N GLY A 242 -16.55 1.04 -3.07
CA GLY A 242 -16.16 0.32 -4.26
C GLY A 242 -14.89 0.91 -4.91
N VAL A 243 -14.80 2.23 -4.99
CA VAL A 243 -13.59 2.91 -5.49
C VAL A 243 -12.39 2.66 -4.57
N ALA A 244 -12.56 2.73 -3.25
CA ALA A 244 -11.48 2.46 -2.30
C ALA A 244 -10.94 1.02 -2.44
N VAL A 245 -11.84 0.04 -2.56
CA VAL A 245 -11.50 -1.38 -2.79
C VAL A 245 -10.75 -1.54 -4.12
N ALA A 246 -11.22 -0.88 -5.19
CA ALA A 246 -10.56 -0.94 -6.50
C ALA A 246 -9.15 -0.33 -6.49
N VAL A 247 -8.95 0.80 -5.79
CA VAL A 247 -7.63 1.44 -5.65
C VAL A 247 -6.68 0.54 -4.86
N LEU A 248 -7.13 -0.05 -3.76
CA LEU A 248 -6.33 -1.02 -3.00
C LEU A 248 -5.95 -2.23 -3.85
N GLY A 249 -6.91 -2.75 -4.64
CA GLY A 249 -6.65 -3.82 -5.61
C GLY A 249 -5.62 -3.44 -6.67
N LEU A 250 -5.67 -2.20 -7.17
CA LEU A 250 -4.70 -1.69 -8.16
C LEU A 250 -3.28 -1.65 -7.59
N VAL A 251 -3.12 -1.20 -6.35
CA VAL A 251 -1.80 -1.18 -5.67
C VAL A 251 -1.26 -2.60 -5.53
N SER A 252 -2.09 -3.57 -5.08
CA SER A 252 -1.68 -4.98 -5.00
C SER A 252 -1.31 -5.54 -6.37
N THR A 253 -2.15 -5.30 -7.39
CA THR A 253 -1.92 -5.77 -8.76
C THR A 253 -0.59 -5.28 -9.30
N TYR A 254 -0.32 -3.98 -9.15
CA TYR A 254 0.95 -3.38 -9.56
C TYR A 254 2.14 -4.04 -8.85
N ARG A 255 2.05 -4.30 -7.56
CA ARG A 255 3.13 -4.91 -6.77
C ARG A 255 3.40 -6.35 -7.15
N ILE A 256 2.34 -7.13 -7.33
CA ILE A 256 2.46 -8.54 -7.76
C ILE A 256 3.02 -8.59 -9.19
N PHE A 257 2.48 -7.78 -10.11
CA PHE A 257 2.93 -7.69 -11.49
C PHE A 257 4.41 -7.29 -11.58
N TYR A 258 4.81 -6.26 -10.82
CA TYR A 258 6.20 -5.84 -10.77
C TYR A 258 7.12 -7.00 -10.37
N ARG A 259 6.72 -7.85 -9.43
CA ARG A 259 7.51 -9.02 -9.01
C ARG A 259 7.53 -10.14 -10.04
N ILE A 260 6.51 -10.26 -10.84
CA ILE A 260 6.48 -11.18 -11.98
C ILE A 260 7.47 -10.73 -13.06
N VAL A 261 7.49 -9.44 -13.38
CA VAL A 261 8.36 -8.90 -14.44
C VAL A 261 9.79 -8.70 -13.95
N SER A 262 9.96 -8.28 -12.70
CA SER A 262 11.27 -8.04 -12.06
C SER A 262 11.46 -9.03 -10.93
N SER A 263 11.90 -10.25 -11.29
CA SER A 263 12.20 -11.28 -10.31
C SER A 263 13.32 -10.83 -9.35
N PRO A 264 13.20 -11.11 -8.06
CA PRO A 264 14.28 -10.82 -7.09
C PRO A 264 15.54 -11.65 -7.34
N PHE A 265 15.46 -12.68 -8.16
CA PHE A 265 16.57 -13.58 -8.48
C PHE A 265 17.34 -13.21 -9.78
N GLY A 266 17.06 -12.03 -10.35
CA GLY A 266 17.73 -11.58 -11.58
C GLY A 266 17.20 -12.23 -12.87
N SER A 267 17.74 -11.80 -14.02
CA SER A 267 17.20 -12.11 -15.36
C SER A 267 17.51 -13.52 -15.89
N GLY A 268 18.13 -14.37 -15.13
CA GLY A 268 18.54 -15.70 -15.64
C GLY A 268 18.31 -16.86 -14.67
N GLY A 269 17.78 -16.60 -13.47
CA GLY A 269 17.84 -17.58 -12.40
C GLY A 269 16.49 -18.02 -11.81
N SER A 270 15.35 -17.58 -12.32
CA SER A 270 14.08 -18.01 -11.75
C SER A 270 12.97 -18.19 -12.78
N GLU A 271 12.19 -19.25 -12.59
CA GLU A 271 10.91 -19.43 -13.26
C GLU A 271 9.77 -18.94 -12.35
N ILE A 272 8.73 -18.42 -12.96
CA ILE A 272 7.56 -17.90 -12.26
C ILE A 272 6.55 -19.02 -12.12
N GLY A 273 6.23 -19.36 -10.87
CA GLY A 273 5.25 -20.38 -10.55
C GLY A 273 3.80 -19.95 -10.83
N ILE A 274 2.93 -20.92 -10.99
CA ILE A 274 1.49 -20.69 -11.27
C ILE A 274 0.82 -19.85 -10.18
N ALA A 275 1.31 -19.93 -8.95
CA ALA A 275 0.77 -19.18 -7.81
C ALA A 275 0.93 -17.66 -7.98
N ALA A 276 1.98 -17.20 -8.65
CA ALA A 276 2.15 -15.78 -8.98
C ALA A 276 1.03 -15.26 -9.88
N TYR A 277 0.66 -16.03 -10.89
CA TYR A 277 -0.43 -15.69 -11.80
C TYR A 277 -1.79 -15.76 -11.11
N LEU A 278 -2.02 -16.77 -10.26
CA LEU A 278 -3.25 -16.88 -9.48
C LEU A 278 -3.40 -15.70 -8.50
N SER A 279 -2.30 -15.28 -7.87
CA SER A 279 -2.25 -14.09 -7.03
C SER A 279 -2.58 -12.83 -7.82
N LEU A 280 -2.01 -12.66 -9.01
CA LEU A 280 -2.28 -11.53 -9.90
C LEU A 280 -3.74 -11.50 -10.36
N ILE A 281 -4.30 -12.62 -10.80
CA ILE A 281 -5.71 -12.74 -11.19
C ILE A 281 -6.61 -12.37 -10.02
N SER A 282 -6.29 -12.84 -8.83
CA SER A 282 -7.05 -12.52 -7.60
C SER A 282 -7.02 -11.03 -7.29
N ALA A 283 -5.88 -10.35 -7.48
CA ALA A 283 -5.76 -8.91 -7.29
C ALA A 283 -6.56 -8.12 -8.35
N ILE A 284 -6.55 -8.56 -9.62
CA ILE A 284 -7.38 -7.98 -10.68
C ILE A 284 -8.86 -8.15 -10.36
N LEU A 285 -9.26 -9.29 -9.82
CA LEU A 285 -10.63 -9.54 -9.38
C LEU A 285 -11.10 -8.53 -8.33
N VAL A 286 -10.22 -8.13 -7.41
CA VAL A 286 -10.51 -7.06 -6.43
C VAL A 286 -10.83 -5.74 -7.13
N ILE A 287 -10.03 -5.36 -8.15
CA ILE A 287 -10.27 -4.13 -8.92
C ILE A 287 -11.64 -4.18 -9.60
N VAL A 288 -11.89 -5.24 -10.35
CA VAL A 288 -13.13 -5.41 -11.13
C VAL A 288 -14.34 -5.38 -10.19
N ALA A 289 -14.31 -6.17 -9.13
CA ALA A 289 -15.40 -6.24 -8.16
C ALA A 289 -15.66 -4.90 -7.47
N GLY A 290 -14.59 -4.18 -7.08
CA GLY A 290 -14.70 -2.84 -6.50
C GLY A 290 -15.33 -1.83 -7.46
N LEU A 291 -14.89 -1.79 -8.72
CA LEU A 291 -15.44 -0.90 -9.74
C LEU A 291 -16.91 -1.23 -10.05
N VAL A 292 -17.24 -2.51 -10.26
CA VAL A 292 -18.62 -2.92 -10.56
C VAL A 292 -19.54 -2.54 -9.38
N HIS A 293 -19.10 -2.78 -8.15
CA HIS A 293 -19.86 -2.32 -6.97
C HIS A 293 -20.09 -0.81 -7.00
N ALA A 294 -19.06 0.00 -7.27
CA ALA A 294 -19.18 1.45 -7.33
C ALA A 294 -20.17 1.92 -8.41
N PHE A 295 -20.14 1.31 -9.60
CA PHE A 295 -21.04 1.67 -10.71
C PHE A 295 -22.48 1.26 -10.45
N VAL A 296 -22.73 0.03 -9.98
CA VAL A 296 -24.08 -0.47 -9.67
C VAL A 296 -24.73 0.42 -8.61
N GLN A 297 -24.00 0.80 -7.59
CA GLN A 297 -24.53 1.65 -6.52
C GLN A 297 -24.83 3.09 -6.98
N ARG A 298 -24.09 3.63 -7.96
CA ARG A 298 -24.42 4.93 -8.57
C ARG A 298 -25.72 4.87 -9.35
N GLY A 299 -25.93 3.80 -10.13
CA GLY A 299 -27.16 3.61 -10.91
C GLY A 299 -28.41 3.54 -10.04
N THR A 300 -28.35 2.79 -8.94
CA THR A 300 -29.49 2.68 -8.00
C THR A 300 -29.81 4.01 -7.30
N ALA A 301 -28.80 4.79 -6.94
CA ALA A 301 -28.97 6.10 -6.33
C ALA A 301 -29.62 7.12 -7.29
N GLN A 302 -29.26 7.09 -8.57
CA GLN A 302 -29.86 7.96 -9.60
C GLN A 302 -31.32 7.58 -9.88
N ALA A 303 -31.64 6.27 -9.98
CA ALA A 303 -33.00 5.79 -10.18
C ALA A 303 -33.92 6.20 -9.02
N ALA A 304 -33.44 6.09 -7.77
CA ALA A 304 -34.19 6.52 -6.59
C ALA A 304 -34.37 8.05 -6.50
N ALA A 305 -33.47 8.84 -7.05
CA ALA A 305 -33.62 10.29 -7.10
C ALA A 305 -34.66 10.73 -8.16
N SER A 306 -34.68 10.09 -9.32
CA SER A 306 -35.65 10.39 -10.39
C SER A 306 -37.08 10.02 -10.02
N SER A 307 -37.31 8.93 -9.28
CA SER A 307 -38.63 8.49 -8.82
C SER A 307 -39.28 9.40 -7.75
N ARG A 308 -38.51 10.33 -7.15
CA ARG A 308 -39.03 11.29 -6.16
C ARG A 308 -39.47 12.62 -6.78
N VAL A 309 -39.19 12.82 -8.05
CA VAL A 309 -39.51 14.06 -8.79
C VAL A 309 -40.78 13.89 -9.64
N THR A 310 -41.24 12.67 -9.83
CA THR A 310 -42.53 12.33 -10.45
C THR A 310 -43.58 12.08 -9.39
#